data_6ef760f90fb1c32e42ae011e7737e90e
#
_entry.id   6ef760f90fb1c32e42ae011e7737e90e
#
_cell.length_a   1.000
_cell.length_b   1.000
_cell.length_c   1.000
_cell.angle_alpha   90.00
_cell.angle_beta   90.00
_cell.angle_gamma   90.00
#
_symmetry.space_group_name_H-M   'P 1'
#
loop_
_entity.id
_entity.type
_entity.pdbx_description
1 polymer ?
#
loop_
_entity_poly.entity_id
_entity_poly.type
_entity_poly.pdbx_seq_one_letter_code
_entity_poly.pdbx_strand_id
1 'polypeptide(L)'
;MTSEINTTHRAEAKQAIAPHLKLLAATAERGTSRKKAAAGLMLLWLSDDVMGVVNAKLREHGITENKLDVLMLFSLAERGLLDVGPLTPSVIADYFGVTRSSATGLLDWLEARALLAREHRKDDRRSLELALTDEGRELLDQALPTFWRACAHLTRELSEEDCLALEAILSKVWRGIK
;
A
#
# COMPACT_ATOMS: atom_id res chain seq x y z
N MET A 1 12.40 -28.15 14.41
CA MET A 1 11.60 -28.05 13.19
C MET A 1 11.54 -26.62 12.61
N THR A 2 11.45 -25.58 13.41
CA THR A 2 11.38 -24.16 12.92
C THR A 2 12.65 -23.67 12.21
N SER A 3 13.82 -24.14 12.60
CA SER A 3 15.12 -23.69 12.02
C SER A 3 15.38 -24.21 10.60
N GLU A 4 14.90 -25.41 10.27
CA GLU A 4 15.13 -26.02 8.96
C GLU A 4 14.21 -25.43 7.87
N ILE A 5 12.96 -25.14 8.21
CA ILE A 5 11.99 -24.49 7.31
C ILE A 5 12.47 -23.10 6.91
N ASN A 6 12.95 -22.31 7.88
CA ASN A 6 13.48 -20.96 7.63
C ASN A 6 14.72 -20.96 6.74
N THR A 7 15.55 -22.01 6.81
CA THR A 7 16.74 -22.16 5.96
C THR A 7 16.34 -22.48 4.52
N THR A 8 15.30 -23.26 4.30
CA THR A 8 14.82 -23.67 2.97
C THR A 8 14.18 -22.48 2.23
N HIS A 9 13.26 -21.74 2.85
CA HIS A 9 12.64 -20.55 2.23
C HIS A 9 13.66 -19.44 1.94
N ARG A 10 14.65 -19.24 2.83
CA ARG A 10 15.75 -18.31 2.58
C ARG A 10 16.64 -18.75 1.40
N ALA A 11 16.81 -20.05 1.18
CA ALA A 11 17.52 -20.58 0.03
C ALA A 11 16.74 -20.36 -1.26
N GLU A 12 15.43 -20.59 -1.27
CA GLU A 12 14.54 -20.39 -2.41
C GLU A 12 14.48 -18.92 -2.84
N ALA A 13 14.25 -17.98 -1.92
CA ALA A 13 14.28 -16.55 -2.21
C ALA A 13 15.64 -16.10 -2.75
N LYS A 14 16.76 -16.59 -2.18
CA LYS A 14 18.11 -16.29 -2.69
C LYS A 14 18.35 -16.89 -4.07
N GLN A 15 17.80 -18.05 -4.35
CA GLN A 15 17.94 -18.70 -5.65
C GLN A 15 17.17 -17.94 -6.73
N ALA A 16 15.97 -17.47 -6.44
CA ALA A 16 15.16 -16.67 -7.37
C ALA A 16 15.86 -15.37 -7.79
N ILE A 17 16.49 -14.66 -6.85
CA ILE A 17 17.18 -13.38 -7.13
C ILE A 17 18.66 -13.55 -7.51
N ALA A 18 19.22 -14.77 -7.45
CA ALA A 18 20.65 -15.01 -7.67
C ALA A 18 21.18 -14.45 -9.01
N PRO A 19 20.47 -14.59 -10.16
CA PRO A 19 20.92 -14.00 -11.42
C PRO A 19 21.09 -12.47 -11.33
N HIS A 20 20.15 -11.80 -10.69
CA HIS A 20 20.16 -10.33 -10.51
C HIS A 20 21.27 -9.88 -9.55
N LEU A 21 21.57 -10.67 -8.51
CA LEU A 21 22.70 -10.41 -7.62
C LEU A 21 24.06 -10.57 -8.34
N LYS A 22 24.15 -11.51 -9.28
CA LYS A 22 25.34 -11.64 -10.14
C LYS A 22 25.48 -10.42 -11.06
N LEU A 23 24.39 -9.98 -11.68
CA LEU A 23 24.38 -8.77 -12.50
C LEU A 23 24.76 -7.52 -11.69
N LEU A 24 24.18 -7.36 -10.50
CA LEU A 24 24.54 -6.29 -9.56
C LEU A 24 26.05 -6.32 -9.23
N ALA A 25 26.60 -7.52 -8.99
CA ALA A 25 28.04 -7.64 -8.69
C ALA A 25 28.93 -7.23 -9.85
N ALA A 26 28.48 -7.44 -11.10
CA ALA A 26 29.23 -7.12 -12.31
C ALA A 26 29.09 -5.67 -12.76
N THR A 27 27.95 -5.03 -12.48
CA THR A 27 27.61 -3.71 -13.04
C THR A 27 27.56 -2.56 -12.04
N ALA A 28 27.59 -2.86 -10.73
CA ALA A 28 27.53 -1.80 -9.71
C ALA A 28 28.79 -0.91 -9.76
N GLU A 29 28.58 0.39 -9.77
CA GLU A 29 29.66 1.39 -9.75
C GLU A 29 30.51 1.31 -8.48
N ARG A 30 31.75 1.84 -8.56
CA ARG A 30 32.62 1.95 -7.38
C ARG A 30 31.94 2.81 -6.31
N GLY A 31 31.89 2.31 -5.07
CA GLY A 31 31.26 2.98 -3.92
C GLY A 31 29.81 2.55 -3.66
N THR A 32 29.14 1.87 -4.62
CA THR A 32 27.81 1.31 -4.36
C THR A 32 27.90 0.15 -3.37
N SER A 33 27.18 0.27 -2.25
CA SER A 33 27.05 -0.83 -1.29
C SER A 33 26.19 -1.95 -1.87
N ARG A 34 26.82 -3.03 -2.32
CA ARG A 34 26.13 -4.20 -2.90
C ARG A 34 25.09 -4.81 -1.94
N LYS A 35 25.37 -4.80 -0.62
CA LYS A 35 24.41 -5.29 0.38
C LYS A 35 23.16 -4.43 0.45
N LYS A 36 23.30 -3.09 0.43
CA LYS A 36 22.15 -2.17 0.42
C LYS A 36 21.37 -2.26 -0.89
N ALA A 37 22.07 -2.32 -2.03
CA ALA A 37 21.45 -2.47 -3.33
C ALA A 37 20.67 -3.79 -3.46
N ALA A 38 21.22 -4.90 -2.95
CA ALA A 38 20.51 -6.17 -2.91
C ALA A 38 19.26 -6.13 -2.04
N ALA A 39 19.31 -5.49 -0.87
CA ALA A 39 18.14 -5.30 0.00
C ALA A 39 17.06 -4.44 -0.68
N GLY A 40 17.46 -3.33 -1.34
CA GLY A 40 16.56 -2.49 -2.12
C GLY A 40 15.90 -3.24 -3.29
N LEU A 41 16.67 -4.07 -4.00
CA LEU A 41 16.15 -4.92 -5.07
C LEU A 41 15.09 -5.90 -4.56
N MET A 42 15.33 -6.51 -3.39
CA MET A 42 14.35 -7.42 -2.78
C MET A 42 13.05 -6.68 -2.41
N LEU A 43 13.12 -5.45 -1.91
CA LEU A 43 11.93 -4.65 -1.63
C LEU A 43 11.11 -4.39 -2.91
N LEU A 44 11.78 -4.04 -4.03
CA LEU A 44 11.11 -3.80 -5.31
C LEU A 44 10.43 -5.07 -5.83
N TRP A 45 11.09 -6.19 -5.78
CA TRP A 45 10.52 -7.46 -6.24
C TRP A 45 9.34 -7.91 -5.40
N LEU A 46 9.50 -7.81 -4.07
CA LEU A 46 8.45 -8.22 -3.15
C LEU A 46 7.19 -7.34 -3.27
N SER A 47 7.34 -6.06 -3.67
CA SER A 47 6.21 -5.15 -3.77
C SER A 47 5.14 -5.63 -4.75
N ASP A 48 5.53 -6.11 -5.93
CA ASP A 48 4.60 -6.60 -6.94
C ASP A 48 3.87 -7.87 -6.48
N ASP A 49 4.59 -8.81 -5.85
CA ASP A 49 4.01 -10.04 -5.31
C ASP A 49 3.03 -9.75 -4.17
N VAL A 50 3.41 -8.86 -3.24
CA VAL A 50 2.55 -8.40 -2.13
C VAL A 50 1.27 -7.78 -2.66
N MET A 51 1.37 -6.86 -3.62
CA MET A 51 0.22 -6.22 -4.24
C MET A 51 -0.66 -7.22 -4.99
N GLY A 52 -0.05 -8.20 -5.66
CA GLY A 52 -0.74 -9.30 -6.32
C GLY A 52 -1.60 -10.12 -5.35
N VAL A 53 -1.04 -10.50 -4.20
CA VAL A 53 -1.74 -11.27 -3.15
C VAL A 53 -2.90 -10.48 -2.57
N VAL A 54 -2.69 -9.21 -2.20
CA VAL A 54 -3.73 -8.34 -1.62
C VAL A 54 -4.86 -8.11 -2.62
N ASN A 55 -4.54 -7.73 -3.86
CA ASN A 55 -5.53 -7.47 -4.90
C ASN A 55 -6.30 -8.73 -5.31
N ALA A 56 -5.68 -9.92 -5.25
CA ALA A 56 -6.38 -11.18 -5.49
C ALA A 56 -7.50 -11.42 -4.46
N LYS A 57 -7.28 -11.03 -3.19
CA LYS A 57 -8.31 -11.14 -2.14
C LYS A 57 -9.38 -10.06 -2.27
N LEU A 58 -9.00 -8.83 -2.61
CA LEU A 58 -9.95 -7.72 -2.77
C LEU A 58 -10.86 -7.86 -4.01
N ARG A 59 -10.52 -8.75 -4.94
CA ARG A 59 -11.29 -8.97 -6.17
C ARG A 59 -12.74 -9.36 -5.92
N GLU A 60 -13.03 -10.09 -4.85
CA GLU A 60 -14.40 -10.46 -4.45
C GLU A 60 -15.29 -9.24 -4.13
N HIS A 61 -14.67 -8.13 -3.69
CA HIS A 61 -15.35 -6.86 -3.43
C HIS A 61 -15.37 -5.92 -4.64
N GLY A 62 -14.83 -6.33 -5.79
CA GLY A 62 -14.77 -5.53 -7.01
C GLY A 62 -13.87 -4.29 -6.92
N ILE A 63 -12.93 -4.28 -5.98
CA ILE A 63 -12.02 -3.16 -5.72
C ILE A 63 -10.56 -3.61 -5.74
N THR A 64 -9.65 -2.66 -5.96
CA THR A 64 -8.20 -2.85 -5.83
C THR A 64 -7.68 -2.09 -4.62
N GLU A 65 -6.51 -2.48 -4.13
CA GLU A 65 -5.90 -1.88 -2.95
C GLU A 65 -5.81 -0.35 -3.07
N ASN A 66 -5.28 0.19 -4.15
CA ASN A 66 -5.13 1.64 -4.33
C ASN A 66 -6.46 2.43 -4.31
N LYS A 67 -7.57 1.80 -4.68
CA LYS A 67 -8.91 2.39 -4.60
C LYS A 67 -9.49 2.27 -3.19
N LEU A 68 -9.22 1.13 -2.53
CA LEU A 68 -9.58 0.94 -1.13
C LEU A 68 -8.84 1.95 -0.25
N ASP A 69 -7.56 2.21 -0.52
CA ASP A 69 -6.75 3.21 0.20
C ASP A 69 -7.34 4.61 0.11
N VAL A 70 -7.83 5.00 -1.08
CA VAL A 70 -8.53 6.30 -1.22
C VAL A 70 -9.79 6.32 -0.37
N LEU A 71 -10.63 5.27 -0.39
CA LEU A 71 -11.83 5.21 0.46
C LEU A 71 -11.46 5.22 1.95
N MET A 72 -10.40 4.50 2.36
CA MET A 72 -9.90 4.55 3.74
C MET A 72 -9.47 5.97 4.13
N LEU A 73 -8.81 6.71 3.24
CA LEU A 73 -8.41 8.09 3.50
C LEU A 73 -9.62 9.00 3.80
N PHE A 74 -10.69 8.87 3.01
CA PHE A 74 -11.95 9.58 3.27
C PHE A 74 -12.57 9.17 4.61
N SER A 75 -12.57 7.88 4.92
CA SER A 75 -13.08 7.38 6.20
C SER A 75 -12.27 7.87 7.40
N LEU A 76 -10.94 7.94 7.28
CA LEU A 76 -10.06 8.48 8.32
C LEU A 76 -10.34 9.96 8.58
N ALA A 77 -10.49 10.76 7.52
CA ALA A 77 -10.82 12.18 7.64
C ALA A 77 -12.21 12.39 8.25
N GLU A 78 -13.23 11.65 7.80
CA GLU A 78 -14.60 11.71 8.31
C GLU A 78 -14.68 11.36 9.81
N ARG A 79 -13.86 10.41 10.28
CA ARG A 79 -13.76 9.99 11.69
C ARG A 79 -12.88 10.91 12.54
N GLY A 80 -12.27 11.93 11.95
CA GLY A 80 -11.33 12.82 12.66
C GLY A 80 -10.02 12.14 13.09
N LEU A 81 -9.69 10.99 12.46
CA LEU A 81 -8.43 10.26 12.72
C LEU A 81 -7.27 10.81 11.91
N LEU A 82 -7.55 11.65 10.92
CA LEU A 82 -6.59 12.30 10.08
C LEU A 82 -7.06 13.73 9.74
N ASP A 83 -6.22 14.72 10.04
CA ASP A 83 -6.45 16.11 9.68
C ASP A 83 -5.62 16.49 8.45
N VAL A 84 -6.26 16.44 7.28
CA VAL A 84 -5.64 16.74 5.97
C VAL A 84 -6.40 17.83 5.21
N GLY A 85 -7.39 18.45 5.85
CA GLY A 85 -8.29 19.38 5.17
C GLY A 85 -9.12 18.71 4.06
N PRO A 86 -9.69 19.49 3.12
CA PRO A 86 -10.49 18.94 2.03
C PRO A 86 -9.68 17.99 1.14
N LEU A 87 -10.19 16.79 0.90
CA LEU A 87 -9.54 15.76 0.07
C LEU A 87 -9.70 16.08 -1.41
N THR A 88 -8.82 16.91 -1.92
CA THR A 88 -8.73 17.25 -3.35
C THR A 88 -7.80 16.27 -4.09
N PRO A 89 -7.86 16.20 -5.45
CA PRO A 89 -6.91 15.39 -6.21
C PRO A 89 -5.44 15.71 -5.92
N SER A 90 -5.11 16.98 -5.57
CA SER A 90 -3.75 17.38 -5.19
C SER A 90 -3.34 16.82 -3.83
N VAL A 91 -4.22 16.92 -2.83
CA VAL A 91 -3.98 16.38 -1.47
C VAL A 91 -3.80 14.86 -1.54
N ILE A 92 -4.63 14.18 -2.31
CA ILE A 92 -4.55 12.72 -2.50
C ILE A 92 -3.27 12.33 -3.23
N ALA A 93 -2.88 13.08 -4.27
CA ALA A 93 -1.65 12.87 -5.00
C ALA A 93 -0.41 13.00 -4.08
N ASP A 94 -0.38 14.05 -3.27
CA ASP A 94 0.70 14.31 -2.31
C ASP A 94 0.74 13.25 -1.20
N TYR A 95 -0.43 12.83 -0.69
CA TYR A 95 -0.53 11.82 0.36
C TYR A 95 0.03 10.47 -0.09
N PHE A 96 -0.38 10.00 -1.28
CA PHE A 96 0.05 8.70 -1.82
C PHE A 96 1.36 8.76 -2.62
N GLY A 97 1.91 9.94 -2.87
CA GLY A 97 3.11 10.09 -3.69
C GLY A 97 2.89 9.72 -5.16
N VAL A 98 1.68 9.94 -5.69
CA VAL A 98 1.32 9.66 -7.09
C VAL A 98 1.14 10.95 -7.88
N THR A 99 0.98 10.85 -9.21
CA THR A 99 0.68 12.03 -10.03
C THR A 99 -0.76 12.51 -9.78
N ARG A 100 -1.00 13.82 -9.94
CA ARG A 100 -2.34 14.40 -9.87
C ARG A 100 -3.33 13.75 -10.85
N SER A 101 -2.85 13.39 -12.04
CA SER A 101 -3.65 12.67 -13.03
C SER A 101 -4.08 11.29 -12.54
N SER A 102 -3.15 10.56 -11.89
CA SER A 102 -3.47 9.26 -11.27
C SER A 102 -4.51 9.40 -10.15
N ALA A 103 -4.34 10.40 -9.27
CA ALA A 103 -5.31 10.67 -8.21
C ALA A 103 -6.69 11.04 -8.78
N THR A 104 -6.74 11.89 -9.83
CA THR A 104 -8.00 12.22 -10.53
C THR A 104 -8.67 10.97 -11.09
N GLY A 105 -7.92 10.09 -11.78
CA GLY A 105 -8.47 8.86 -12.33
C GLY A 105 -9.01 7.89 -11.27
N LEU A 106 -8.40 7.83 -10.08
CA LEU A 106 -8.92 7.06 -8.95
C LEU A 106 -10.24 7.63 -8.43
N LEU A 107 -10.33 8.95 -8.27
CA LEU A 107 -11.54 9.64 -7.84
C LEU A 107 -12.68 9.50 -8.85
N ASP A 108 -12.41 9.71 -10.14
CA ASP A 108 -13.39 9.55 -11.21
C ASP A 108 -13.97 8.12 -11.24
N TRP A 109 -13.12 7.12 -11.02
CA TRP A 109 -13.54 5.72 -10.96
C TRP A 109 -14.45 5.46 -9.75
N LEU A 110 -14.14 6.06 -8.58
CA LEU A 110 -14.93 5.93 -7.35
C LEU A 110 -16.27 6.68 -7.45
N GLU A 111 -16.29 7.89 -8.04
CA GLU A 111 -17.51 8.64 -8.33
C GLU A 111 -18.41 7.89 -9.32
N ALA A 112 -17.85 7.34 -10.40
CA ALA A 112 -18.61 6.58 -11.41
C ALA A 112 -19.28 5.32 -10.85
N ARG A 113 -18.82 4.83 -9.69
CA ARG A 113 -19.41 3.70 -8.95
C ARG A 113 -20.24 4.12 -7.76
N ALA A 114 -20.52 5.40 -7.63
CA ALA A 114 -21.25 5.98 -6.51
C ALA A 114 -20.67 5.66 -5.12
N LEU A 115 -19.35 5.39 -5.04
CA LEU A 115 -18.64 5.17 -3.78
C LEU A 115 -18.20 6.48 -3.12
N LEU A 116 -18.00 7.50 -3.94
CA LEU A 116 -17.84 8.91 -3.57
C LEU A 116 -18.88 9.74 -4.30
N ALA A 117 -19.30 10.82 -3.67
CA ALA A 117 -20.17 11.81 -4.29
C ALA A 117 -19.74 13.23 -3.92
N ARG A 118 -20.12 14.20 -4.74
CA ARG A 118 -19.90 15.62 -4.44
C ARG A 118 -21.04 16.13 -3.57
N GLU A 119 -20.68 16.62 -2.40
CA GLU A 119 -21.61 17.21 -1.44
C GLU A 119 -21.25 18.67 -1.19
N HIS A 120 -22.28 19.45 -0.82
CA HIS A 120 -22.04 20.82 -0.37
C HIS A 120 -21.39 20.82 1.01
N ARG A 121 -20.35 21.65 1.18
CA ARG A 121 -19.73 21.83 2.47
C ARG A 121 -20.75 22.34 3.50
N LYS A 122 -20.63 21.85 4.72
CA LYS A 122 -21.51 22.27 5.84
C LYS A 122 -21.33 23.75 6.19
N ASP A 123 -20.11 24.27 6.02
CA ASP A 123 -19.69 25.64 6.33
C ASP A 123 -19.79 26.59 5.13
N ASP A 124 -19.77 26.08 3.89
CA ASP A 124 -19.94 26.87 2.67
C ASP A 124 -20.72 26.10 1.59
N ARG A 125 -22.01 26.37 1.50
CA ARG A 125 -22.92 25.75 0.50
C ARG A 125 -22.57 26.05 -0.95
N ARG A 126 -21.61 26.96 -1.23
CA ARG A 126 -21.12 27.26 -2.58
C ARG A 126 -19.97 26.35 -2.98
N SER A 127 -19.33 25.71 -2.00
CA SER A 127 -18.21 24.79 -2.22
C SER A 127 -18.70 23.36 -2.21
N LEU A 128 -18.30 22.59 -3.26
CA LEU A 128 -18.53 21.15 -3.35
C LEU A 128 -17.25 20.43 -2.95
N GLU A 129 -17.37 19.41 -2.13
CA GLU A 129 -16.27 18.50 -1.81
C GLU A 129 -16.71 17.05 -2.00
N LEU A 130 -15.74 16.18 -2.22
CA LEU A 130 -16.00 14.74 -2.28
C LEU A 130 -16.19 14.19 -0.88
N ALA A 131 -17.16 13.30 -0.73
CA ALA A 131 -17.46 12.59 0.51
C ALA A 131 -17.78 11.13 0.22
N LEU A 132 -17.63 10.27 1.23
CA LEU A 132 -18.10 8.89 1.15
C LEU A 132 -19.64 8.86 1.04
N THR A 133 -20.14 8.03 0.13
CA THR A 133 -21.56 7.67 0.10
C THR A 133 -21.85 6.55 1.11
N ASP A 134 -23.12 6.20 1.29
CA ASP A 134 -23.47 5.04 2.11
C ASP A 134 -22.99 3.75 1.45
N GLU A 135 -23.03 3.64 0.12
CA GLU A 135 -22.44 2.53 -0.64
C GLU A 135 -20.92 2.44 -0.45
N GLY A 136 -20.23 3.59 -0.40
CA GLY A 136 -18.78 3.64 -0.12
C GLY A 136 -18.45 3.15 1.27
N ARG A 137 -19.25 3.52 2.28
CA ARG A 137 -19.09 3.04 3.67
C ARG A 137 -19.37 1.55 3.78
N GLU A 138 -20.45 1.07 3.15
CA GLU A 138 -20.79 -0.35 3.13
C GLU A 138 -19.69 -1.19 2.47
N LEU A 139 -19.15 -0.74 1.33
CA LEU A 139 -18.02 -1.42 0.68
C LEU A 139 -16.78 -1.46 1.59
N LEU A 140 -16.46 -0.37 2.29
CA LEU A 140 -15.37 -0.35 3.26
C LEU A 140 -15.59 -1.37 4.38
N ASP A 141 -16.78 -1.42 4.97
CA ASP A 141 -17.10 -2.33 6.08
C ASP A 141 -16.98 -3.79 5.64
N GLN A 142 -17.26 -4.10 4.38
CA GLN A 142 -17.11 -5.45 3.81
C GLN A 142 -15.67 -5.76 3.40
N ALA A 143 -14.94 -4.82 2.81
CA ALA A 143 -13.63 -5.05 2.23
C ALA A 143 -12.50 -4.98 3.27
N LEU A 144 -12.60 -4.12 4.30
CA LEU A 144 -11.55 -3.94 5.31
C LEU A 144 -11.20 -5.24 6.07
N PRO A 145 -12.16 -6.06 6.53
CA PRO A 145 -11.81 -7.33 7.16
C PRO A 145 -11.03 -8.26 6.24
N THR A 146 -11.35 -8.29 4.94
CA THR A 146 -10.62 -9.07 3.95
C THR A 146 -9.22 -8.51 3.72
N PHE A 147 -9.09 -7.19 3.64
CA PHE A 147 -7.80 -6.50 3.51
C PHE A 147 -6.87 -6.78 4.69
N TRP A 148 -7.38 -6.63 5.93
CA TRP A 148 -6.57 -6.92 7.13
C TRP A 148 -6.15 -8.38 7.22
N ARG A 149 -7.02 -9.33 6.86
CA ARG A 149 -6.65 -10.75 6.76
C ARG A 149 -5.59 -10.99 5.69
N ALA A 150 -5.68 -10.31 4.55
CA ALA A 150 -4.65 -10.40 3.51
C ALA A 150 -3.30 -9.87 4.02
N CYS A 151 -3.27 -8.70 4.68
CA CYS A 151 -2.07 -8.15 5.29
C CYS A 151 -1.46 -9.11 6.33
N ALA A 152 -2.27 -9.67 7.23
CA ALA A 152 -1.80 -10.65 8.22
C ALA A 152 -1.27 -11.93 7.55
N HIS A 153 -1.84 -12.34 6.42
CA HIS A 153 -1.37 -13.50 5.67
C HIS A 153 0.02 -13.30 5.05
N LEU A 154 0.38 -12.06 4.66
CA LEU A 154 1.72 -11.77 4.12
C LEU A 154 2.84 -12.06 5.13
N THR A 155 2.55 -11.90 6.41
CA THR A 155 3.51 -12.06 7.50
C THR A 155 3.28 -13.31 8.34
N ARG A 156 2.47 -14.27 7.88
CA ARG A 156 2.06 -15.46 8.64
C ARG A 156 3.22 -16.37 9.09
N GLU A 157 4.36 -16.31 8.38
CA GLU A 157 5.58 -17.08 8.70
C GLU A 157 6.51 -16.36 9.68
N LEU A 158 6.17 -15.10 10.06
CA LEU A 158 6.96 -14.30 10.99
C LEU A 158 6.47 -14.50 12.42
N SER A 159 7.41 -14.57 13.36
CA SER A 159 7.10 -14.43 14.78
C SER A 159 6.71 -12.99 15.12
N GLU A 160 6.14 -12.76 16.30
CA GLU A 160 5.86 -11.38 16.76
C GLU A 160 7.13 -10.53 16.84
N GLU A 161 8.25 -11.12 17.27
CA GLU A 161 9.55 -10.44 17.31
C GLU A 161 10.03 -10.05 15.89
N ASP A 162 9.87 -10.95 14.91
CA ASP A 162 10.18 -10.67 13.50
C ASP A 162 9.30 -9.55 12.95
N CYS A 163 8.01 -9.52 13.29
CA CYS A 163 7.09 -8.44 12.89
C CYS A 163 7.54 -7.09 13.43
N LEU A 164 7.91 -6.99 14.70
CA LEU A 164 8.45 -5.77 15.31
C LEU A 164 9.76 -5.34 14.66
N ALA A 165 10.65 -6.30 14.37
CA ALA A 165 11.89 -6.03 13.68
C ALA A 165 11.65 -5.52 12.24
N LEU A 166 10.70 -6.12 11.52
CA LEU A 166 10.29 -5.71 10.17
C LEU A 166 9.73 -4.28 10.19
N GLU A 167 8.82 -3.95 11.12
CA GLU A 167 8.27 -2.61 11.28
C GLU A 167 9.39 -1.57 11.50
N ALA A 168 10.32 -1.86 12.40
CA ALA A 168 11.44 -0.98 12.67
C ALA A 168 12.37 -0.77 11.44
N ILE A 169 12.56 -1.82 10.63
CA ILE A 169 13.34 -1.75 9.39
C ILE A 169 12.61 -0.93 8.33
N LEU A 170 11.33 -1.22 8.09
CA LEU A 170 10.51 -0.50 7.12
C LEU A 170 10.36 0.98 7.47
N SER A 171 10.24 1.32 8.76
CA SER A 171 10.24 2.71 9.24
C SER A 171 11.54 3.45 8.93
N LYS A 172 12.70 2.76 8.94
CA LYS A 172 13.98 3.35 8.50
C LYS A 172 14.04 3.55 6.99
N VAL A 173 13.52 2.59 6.22
CA VAL A 173 13.43 2.70 4.76
C VAL A 173 12.53 3.86 4.36
N TRP A 174 11.34 3.96 4.98
CA TRP A 174 10.37 5.04 4.76
C TRP A 174 10.99 6.43 4.94
N ARG A 175 11.74 6.63 6.05
CA ARG A 175 12.44 7.90 6.32
C ARG A 175 13.55 8.23 5.33
N GLY A 176 14.08 7.24 4.64
CA GLY A 176 15.10 7.44 3.60
C GLY A 176 14.53 7.77 2.22
N ILE A 177 13.20 7.61 2.01
CA ILE A 177 12.50 7.88 0.77
C ILE A 177 11.81 9.26 0.81
N LYS A 178 11.33 9.66 1.99
CA LYS A 178 10.66 10.95 2.25
C LYS A 178 11.69 12.02 2.62
#